data_b4931622b9f58143c05ad1a3cfa03948
#
_entry.id   b4931622b9f58143c05ad1a3cfa03948
#
_cell.length_a   1.000
_cell.length_b   1.000
_cell.length_c   1.000
_cell.angle_alpha   90.00
_cell.angle_beta   90.00
_cell.angle_gamma   90.00
#
_symmetry.space_group_name_H-M   'P 1'
#
loop_
_entity.id
_entity.type
_entity.pdbx_description
1 polymer ?
#
loop_
_entity_poly.entity_id
_entity_poly.type
_entity_poly.pdbx_seq_one_letter_code
_entity_poly.pdbx_strand_id
1 'polypeptide(L)'
;MESSASTGAGDVPKGMQVCVVTETFSPEVNGVAMTLGHLIMGLLKRKHLVTLIRPRQHAYDRPGCCTKPNVVLVPGLPVPGYKTIRFGLPMRRKLQKIWNINRPDVIYVATQGPLGWAAVVEATRGNIPVISGFHTNFHRYAQHYHVT
;
A
#
# COMPACT_ATOMS: atom_id res chain seq x y z
N MET A 1 25.98 8.59 -47.71
CA MET A 1 24.65 8.29 -47.14
C MET A 1 24.84 7.86 -45.70
N GLU A 2 24.81 8.79 -44.82
CA GLU A 2 24.91 8.53 -43.40
C GLU A 2 23.50 8.44 -42.82
N SER A 3 23.08 7.23 -42.46
CA SER A 3 21.96 7.05 -41.61
C SER A 3 22.38 7.40 -40.18
N SER A 4 22.13 8.61 -39.75
CA SER A 4 22.24 8.95 -38.36
C SER A 4 21.14 8.21 -37.61
N ALA A 5 21.49 7.06 -37.06
CA ALA A 5 20.70 6.47 -36.00
C ALA A 5 20.76 7.41 -34.81
N SER A 6 19.74 8.25 -34.68
CA SER A 6 19.49 8.94 -33.44
C SER A 6 19.12 7.86 -32.42
N THR A 7 20.12 7.42 -31.64
CA THR A 7 19.82 6.78 -30.38
C THR A 7 19.01 7.78 -29.58
N GLY A 8 17.71 7.65 -29.64
CA GLY A 8 16.83 8.35 -28.74
C GLY A 8 17.32 8.10 -27.34
N ALA A 9 17.74 9.15 -26.64
CA ALA A 9 17.92 9.10 -25.20
C ALA A 9 16.65 8.43 -24.68
N GLY A 10 16.78 7.22 -24.14
CA GLY A 10 15.66 6.44 -23.67
C GLY A 10 14.85 7.34 -22.77
N ASP A 11 13.60 7.55 -23.15
CA ASP A 11 12.66 8.32 -22.36
C ASP A 11 12.67 7.67 -20.97
N VAL A 12 13.32 8.33 -20.02
CA VAL A 12 13.34 7.85 -18.64
C VAL A 12 11.88 7.86 -18.22
N PRO A 13 11.27 6.70 -17.97
CA PRO A 13 9.85 6.66 -17.71
C PRO A 13 9.58 7.61 -16.54
N LYS A 14 8.70 8.58 -16.80
CA LYS A 14 8.25 9.50 -15.76
C LYS A 14 7.80 8.67 -14.57
N GLY A 15 8.30 8.99 -13.37
CA GLY A 15 7.95 8.26 -12.17
C GLY A 15 6.44 8.17 -11.99
N MET A 16 5.95 6.96 -11.72
CA MET A 16 4.53 6.72 -11.44
C MET A 16 4.21 7.13 -10.01
N GLN A 17 2.95 7.51 -9.79
CA GLN A 17 2.39 7.64 -8.45
C GLN A 17 1.78 6.31 -8.04
N VAL A 18 2.43 5.64 -7.09
CA VAL A 18 2.02 4.34 -6.58
C VAL A 18 1.47 4.50 -5.17
N CYS A 19 0.26 4.03 -4.96
CA CYS A 19 -0.35 3.98 -3.63
C CYS A 19 -0.30 2.53 -3.12
N VAL A 20 0.33 2.31 -1.99
CA VAL A 20 0.40 1.01 -1.33
C VAL A 20 -0.55 1.03 -0.14
N VAL A 21 -1.48 0.08 -0.11
CA VAL A 21 -2.45 -0.08 0.98
C VAL A 21 -2.18 -1.39 1.69
N THR A 22 -1.91 -1.32 2.97
CA THR A 22 -1.60 -2.50 3.79
C THR A 22 -2.10 -2.32 5.22
N GLU A 23 -2.46 -3.40 5.86
CA GLU A 23 -2.80 -3.43 7.28
C GLU A 23 -1.61 -3.76 8.16
N THR A 24 -0.49 -4.15 7.57
CA THR A 24 0.75 -4.45 8.28
C THR A 24 1.94 -3.78 7.60
N PHE A 25 2.76 -3.13 8.39
CA PHE A 25 4.00 -2.51 7.94
C PHE A 25 4.97 -2.33 9.12
N SER A 26 6.25 -2.03 8.82
CA SER A 26 7.21 -1.69 9.85
C SER A 26 6.65 -0.63 10.84
N PRO A 27 6.83 -0.76 12.16
CA PRO A 27 7.80 -1.63 12.86
C PRO A 27 7.33 -3.08 13.12
N GLU A 28 6.19 -3.51 12.60
CA GLU A 28 5.82 -4.92 12.71
C GLU A 28 6.84 -5.81 12.01
N VAL A 29 7.23 -6.89 12.67
CA VAL A 29 8.19 -7.86 12.14
C VAL A 29 7.42 -9.08 11.64
N ASN A 30 7.07 -9.07 10.35
CA ASN A 30 6.47 -10.21 9.67
C ASN A 30 6.88 -10.20 8.18
N GLY A 31 6.68 -11.31 7.50
CA GLY A 31 7.10 -11.47 6.11
C GLY A 31 6.48 -10.45 5.15
N VAL A 32 5.22 -10.10 5.37
CA VAL A 32 4.52 -9.10 4.52
C VAL A 32 5.13 -7.71 4.72
N ALA A 33 5.31 -7.28 5.96
CA ALA A 33 5.90 -5.98 6.28
C ALA A 33 7.31 -5.85 5.72
N MET A 34 8.13 -6.90 5.81
CA MET A 34 9.48 -6.91 5.24
C MET A 34 9.46 -6.84 3.72
N THR A 35 8.62 -7.63 3.07
CA THR A 35 8.48 -7.64 1.61
C THR A 35 8.02 -6.28 1.09
N LEU A 36 7.06 -5.65 1.75
CA LEU A 36 6.59 -4.31 1.40
C LEU A 36 7.66 -3.25 1.58
N GLY A 37 8.46 -3.35 2.64
CA GLY A 37 9.60 -2.47 2.85
C GLY A 37 10.57 -2.50 1.67
N HIS A 38 10.93 -3.69 1.21
CA HIS A 38 11.79 -3.86 0.04
C HIS A 38 11.16 -3.34 -1.25
N LEU A 39 9.86 -3.61 -1.46
CA LEU A 39 9.12 -3.11 -2.62
C LEU A 39 9.11 -1.59 -2.66
N ILE A 40 8.77 -0.94 -1.56
CA ILE A 40 8.72 0.52 -1.47
C ILE A 40 10.09 1.14 -1.70
N MET A 41 11.13 0.58 -1.09
CA MET A 41 12.49 1.04 -1.33
C MET A 41 12.92 0.91 -2.78
N GLY A 42 12.55 -0.21 -3.43
CA GLY A 42 12.81 -0.42 -4.86
C GLY A 42 12.09 0.59 -5.75
N LEU A 43 10.84 0.91 -5.44
CA LEU A 43 10.06 1.93 -6.15
C LEU A 43 10.67 3.32 -6.00
N LEU A 44 11.04 3.69 -4.77
CA LEU A 44 11.67 4.98 -4.50
C LEU A 44 13.02 5.13 -5.21
N LYS A 45 13.84 4.08 -5.26
CA LYS A 45 15.11 4.07 -6.02
C LYS A 45 14.89 4.30 -7.51
N ARG A 46 13.77 3.84 -8.04
CA ARG A 46 13.38 4.04 -9.45
C ARG A 46 12.65 5.36 -9.69
N LYS A 47 12.67 6.27 -8.73
CA LYS A 47 12.07 7.61 -8.82
C LYS A 47 10.54 7.61 -8.93
N HIS A 48 9.87 6.57 -8.47
CA HIS A 48 8.43 6.59 -8.31
C HIS A 48 8.05 7.34 -7.03
N LEU A 49 6.87 7.97 -7.05
CA LEU A 49 6.28 8.58 -5.87
C LEU A 49 5.42 7.53 -5.17
N VAL A 50 5.68 7.30 -3.91
CA VAL A 50 4.98 6.26 -3.14
C VAL A 50 4.21 6.87 -1.99
N THR A 51 2.92 6.57 -1.93
CA THR A 51 2.05 6.84 -0.78
C THR A 51 1.73 5.52 -0.10
N LEU A 52 1.98 5.43 1.19
CA LEU A 52 1.68 4.25 2.00
C LEU A 52 0.49 4.56 2.91
N ILE A 53 -0.58 3.80 2.76
CA ILE A 53 -1.76 3.88 3.63
C ILE A 53 -1.78 2.65 4.52
N ARG A 54 -1.74 2.87 5.82
CA ARG A 54 -1.72 1.81 6.83
C ARG A 54 -2.47 2.23 8.10
N PRO A 55 -2.91 1.28 8.92
CA PRO A 55 -3.50 1.61 10.21
C PRO A 55 -2.45 2.16 11.18
N ARG A 56 -2.91 3.01 12.08
CA ARG A 56 -2.11 3.47 13.21
C ARG A 56 -1.85 2.30 14.16
N GLN A 57 -0.58 2.07 14.47
CA GLN A 57 -0.18 0.98 15.37
C GLN A 57 -0.07 1.45 16.82
N HIS A 58 0.36 2.68 17.03
CA HIS A 58 0.60 3.25 18.35
C HIS A 58 0.02 4.67 18.47
N ALA A 59 -0.28 5.10 19.69
CA ALA A 59 -0.79 6.43 19.95
C ALA A 59 0.15 7.56 19.50
N TYR A 60 1.44 7.31 19.50
CA TYR A 60 2.49 8.24 19.05
C TYR A 60 2.90 8.07 17.59
N ASP A 61 2.24 7.17 16.88
CA ASP A 61 2.47 6.95 15.46
C ASP A 61 1.99 8.19 14.66
N ARG A 62 2.85 8.76 13.86
CA ARG A 62 2.57 9.98 13.13
C ARG A 62 2.70 9.78 11.63
N PRO A 63 1.87 10.47 10.82
CA PRO A 63 2.06 10.44 9.39
C PRO A 63 3.39 11.12 9.03
N GLY A 64 4.12 10.54 8.10
CA GLY A 64 5.33 11.15 7.57
C GLY A 64 4.99 12.16 6.49
N CYS A 65 5.17 13.43 6.76
CA CYS A 65 4.91 14.47 5.76
C CYS A 65 6.12 14.86 4.92
N CYS A 66 7.32 14.58 5.38
CA CYS A 66 8.56 15.04 4.73
C CYS A 66 9.52 13.89 4.42
N THR A 67 9.16 12.69 4.80
CA THR A 67 9.93 11.49 4.51
C THR A 67 9.28 10.72 3.37
N LYS A 68 10.07 10.21 2.46
CA LYS A 68 9.59 9.28 1.43
C LYS A 68 9.62 7.86 2.00
N PRO A 69 8.56 7.07 1.89
CA PRO A 69 7.26 7.35 1.27
C PRO A 69 6.39 8.31 2.10
N ASN A 70 5.39 8.90 1.44
CA ASN A 70 4.35 9.65 2.14
C ASN A 70 3.44 8.67 2.89
N VAL A 71 3.40 8.76 4.21
CA VAL A 71 2.62 7.84 5.04
C VAL A 71 1.31 8.47 5.47
N VAL A 72 0.22 7.82 5.16
CA VAL A 72 -1.13 8.18 5.59
C VAL A 72 -1.63 7.14 6.58
N LEU A 73 -2.04 7.59 7.76
CA LEU A 73 -2.54 6.73 8.82
C LEU A 73 -4.08 6.71 8.83
N VAL A 74 -4.64 5.52 8.97
CA VAL A 74 -6.06 5.32 9.23
C VAL A 74 -6.25 4.74 10.63
N PRO A 75 -7.44 4.92 11.25
CA PRO A 75 -7.71 4.26 12.52
C PRO A 75 -7.60 2.74 12.40
N GLY A 76 -7.03 2.10 13.40
CA GLY A 76 -6.87 0.65 13.46
C GLY A 76 -7.55 0.05 14.67
N LEU A 77 -8.12 -1.14 14.50
CA LEU A 77 -8.69 -1.95 15.57
C LEU A 77 -7.81 -3.18 15.82
N PRO A 78 -7.61 -3.57 17.08
CA PRO A 78 -6.86 -4.77 17.40
C PRO A 78 -7.59 -6.01 16.87
N VAL A 79 -6.83 -6.96 16.35
CA VAL A 79 -7.35 -8.26 15.95
C VAL A 79 -7.58 -9.11 17.21
N PRO A 80 -8.78 -9.68 17.41
CA PRO A 80 -9.02 -10.59 18.53
C PRO A 80 -8.01 -11.75 18.52
N GLY A 81 -7.34 -11.97 19.65
CA GLY A 81 -6.33 -13.02 19.79
C GLY A 81 -4.90 -12.66 19.35
N TYR A 82 -4.71 -11.50 18.72
CA TYR A 82 -3.39 -11.02 18.28
C TYR A 82 -3.14 -9.61 18.78
N LYS A 83 -2.33 -9.50 19.84
CA LYS A 83 -2.06 -8.21 20.49
C LYS A 83 -1.29 -7.21 19.62
N THR A 84 -0.56 -7.69 18.64
CA THR A 84 0.36 -6.89 17.82
C THR A 84 -0.18 -6.55 16.44
N ILE A 85 -1.28 -7.17 16.01
CA ILE A 85 -1.86 -6.96 14.68
C ILE A 85 -3.10 -6.10 14.80
N ARG A 86 -3.21 -5.10 13.95
CA ARG A 86 -4.39 -4.23 13.85
C ARG A 86 -4.95 -4.27 12.44
N PHE A 87 -6.27 -4.31 12.33
CA PHE A 87 -6.97 -4.05 11.08
C PHE A 87 -7.11 -2.54 10.87
N GLY A 88 -6.94 -2.11 9.62
CA GLY A 88 -7.35 -0.77 9.24
C GLY A 88 -8.86 -0.69 9.09
N LEU A 89 -9.45 0.40 9.58
CA LEU A 89 -10.86 0.65 9.33
C LEU A 89 -11.11 0.97 7.85
N PRO A 90 -12.25 0.54 7.28
CA PRO A 90 -12.58 0.78 5.88
C PRO A 90 -12.99 2.25 5.67
N MET A 91 -12.03 3.15 5.69
CA MET A 91 -12.23 4.60 5.60
C MET A 91 -12.44 5.04 4.15
N ARG A 92 -13.52 4.60 3.51
CA ARG A 92 -13.80 4.87 2.10
C ARG A 92 -13.77 6.35 1.74
N ARG A 93 -14.43 7.20 2.53
CA ARG A 93 -14.47 8.66 2.31
C ARG A 93 -13.07 9.29 2.39
N LYS A 94 -12.25 8.81 3.31
CA LYS A 94 -10.87 9.28 3.45
C LYS A 94 -10.03 8.89 2.24
N LEU A 95 -10.17 7.66 1.75
CA LEU A 95 -9.53 7.19 0.53
C LEU A 95 -9.95 8.03 -0.69
N GLN A 96 -11.24 8.29 -0.83
CA GLN A 96 -11.75 9.15 -1.90
C GLN A 96 -11.11 10.54 -1.86
N LYS A 97 -11.04 11.17 -0.70
CA LYS A 97 -10.42 12.50 -0.54
C LYS A 97 -8.95 12.48 -0.92
N ILE A 98 -8.20 11.50 -0.44
CA ILE A 98 -6.77 11.36 -0.74
C ILE A 98 -6.55 11.23 -2.23
N TRP A 99 -7.30 10.37 -2.89
CA TRP A 99 -7.13 10.09 -4.31
C TRP A 99 -7.74 11.15 -5.22
N ASN A 100 -8.69 11.93 -4.75
CA ASN A 100 -9.19 13.11 -5.47
C ASN A 100 -8.16 14.25 -5.47
N ILE A 101 -7.42 14.41 -4.39
CA ILE A 101 -6.36 15.42 -4.30
C ILE A 101 -5.14 14.97 -5.08
N ASN A 102 -4.76 13.71 -4.97
CA ASN A 102 -3.57 13.15 -5.58
C ASN A 102 -3.87 11.75 -6.13
N ARG A 103 -4.37 11.71 -7.37
CA ARG A 103 -4.76 10.46 -8.03
C ARG A 103 -3.54 9.57 -8.28
N PRO A 104 -3.47 8.36 -7.74
CA PRO A 104 -2.41 7.42 -8.07
C PRO A 104 -2.59 6.84 -9.48
N ASP A 105 -1.48 6.48 -10.10
CA ASP A 105 -1.49 5.76 -11.38
C ASP A 105 -1.84 4.29 -11.19
N VAL A 106 -1.47 3.74 -10.03
CA VAL A 106 -1.78 2.37 -9.64
C VAL A 106 -1.87 2.26 -8.12
N ILE A 107 -2.77 1.41 -7.67
CA ILE A 107 -2.93 1.08 -6.25
C ILE A 107 -2.53 -0.39 -6.06
N TYR A 108 -1.63 -0.63 -5.12
CA TYR A 108 -1.23 -1.96 -4.72
C TYR A 108 -1.81 -2.28 -3.34
N VAL A 109 -2.69 -3.27 -3.29
CA VAL A 109 -3.32 -3.74 -2.05
C VAL A 109 -2.60 -5.01 -1.59
N ALA A 110 -1.88 -4.89 -0.50
CA ALA A 110 -1.02 -5.95 0.00
C ALA A 110 -1.72 -6.91 0.96
N THR A 111 -2.78 -6.46 1.62
CA THR A 111 -3.52 -7.26 2.60
C THR A 111 -5.01 -7.25 2.31
N GLN A 112 -5.68 -8.37 2.59
CA GLN A 112 -7.10 -8.57 2.31
C GLN A 112 -7.99 -8.29 3.53
N GLY A 113 -7.67 -7.26 4.30
CA GLY A 113 -8.49 -6.84 5.42
C GLY A 113 -9.54 -5.79 5.04
N PRO A 114 -10.23 -5.21 6.04
CA PRO A 114 -11.26 -4.20 5.78
C PRO A 114 -10.76 -2.97 5.05
N LEU A 115 -9.56 -2.50 5.36
CA LEU A 115 -8.93 -1.38 4.66
C LEU A 115 -8.59 -1.75 3.21
N GLY A 116 -8.02 -2.93 2.98
CA GLY A 116 -7.72 -3.43 1.64
C GLY A 116 -8.97 -3.57 0.79
N TRP A 117 -10.05 -4.10 1.36
CA TRP A 117 -11.34 -4.18 0.68
C TRP A 117 -11.87 -2.80 0.29
N ALA A 118 -11.85 -1.85 1.22
CA ALA A 118 -12.28 -0.48 0.94
C ALA A 118 -11.45 0.16 -0.18
N ALA A 119 -10.16 -0.09 -0.20
CA ALA A 119 -9.27 0.40 -1.25
C ALA A 119 -9.63 -0.17 -2.63
N VAL A 120 -9.91 -1.46 -2.73
CA VAL A 120 -10.34 -2.09 -4.00
C VAL A 120 -11.66 -1.50 -4.47
N VAL A 121 -12.64 -1.35 -3.58
CA VAL A 121 -13.96 -0.77 -3.92
C VAL A 121 -13.81 0.66 -4.45
N GLU A 122 -13.08 1.50 -3.73
CA GLU A 122 -12.91 2.91 -4.12
C GLU A 122 -12.04 3.08 -5.38
N ALA A 123 -11.03 2.25 -5.55
CA ALA A 123 -10.22 2.23 -6.76
C ALA A 123 -11.07 1.86 -7.99
N THR A 124 -11.90 0.85 -7.87
CA THR A 124 -12.81 0.41 -8.92
C THR A 124 -13.81 1.49 -9.29
N ARG A 125 -14.40 2.15 -8.29
CA ARG A 125 -15.33 3.27 -8.52
C ARG A 125 -14.66 4.47 -9.20
N GLY A 126 -13.41 4.74 -8.86
CA GLY A 126 -12.63 5.82 -9.44
C GLY A 126 -11.91 5.46 -10.74
N ASN A 127 -12.09 4.27 -11.27
CA ASN A 127 -11.37 3.76 -12.43
C ASN A 127 -9.84 3.85 -12.29
N ILE A 128 -9.34 3.63 -11.08
CA ILE A 128 -7.91 3.58 -10.80
C ILE A 128 -7.45 2.12 -10.90
N PRO A 129 -6.39 1.81 -11.66
CA PRO A 129 -5.86 0.46 -11.73
C PRO A 129 -5.46 -0.05 -10.36
N VAL A 130 -5.89 -1.26 -10.02
CA VAL A 130 -5.59 -1.88 -8.73
C VAL A 130 -4.96 -3.25 -8.94
N ILE A 131 -3.89 -3.50 -8.18
CA ILE A 131 -3.20 -4.78 -8.13
C ILE A 131 -3.32 -5.29 -6.69
N SER A 132 -3.78 -6.52 -6.52
CA SER A 132 -3.84 -7.17 -5.21
C SER A 132 -2.75 -8.23 -5.10
N GLY A 133 -1.91 -8.10 -4.08
CA GLY A 133 -0.91 -9.10 -3.75
C GLY A 133 -1.49 -10.15 -2.81
N PHE A 134 -1.21 -11.41 -3.10
CA PHE A 134 -1.60 -12.52 -2.24
C PHE A 134 -0.40 -12.95 -1.39
N HIS A 135 -0.20 -12.27 -0.26
CA HIS A 135 0.93 -12.53 0.63
C HIS A 135 0.61 -13.49 1.77
N THR A 136 -0.68 -13.62 2.13
CA THR A 136 -1.10 -14.44 3.26
C THR A 136 -2.39 -15.17 2.92
N ASN A 137 -2.38 -16.49 3.07
CA ASN A 137 -3.58 -17.29 2.94
C ASN A 137 -4.29 -17.40 4.30
N PHE A 138 -5.13 -16.43 4.63
CA PHE A 138 -5.89 -16.43 5.87
C PHE A 138 -6.78 -17.67 6.03
N HIS A 139 -7.24 -18.25 4.94
CA HIS A 139 -8.06 -19.46 4.96
C HIS A 139 -7.28 -20.66 5.52
N ARG A 140 -6.01 -20.80 5.16
CA ARG A 140 -5.14 -21.83 5.74
C ARG A 140 -4.79 -21.56 7.19
N TYR A 141 -4.62 -20.30 7.57
CA TYR A 141 -4.36 -19.92 8.96
C TYR A 141 -5.58 -20.21 9.85
N ALA A 142 -6.78 -19.89 9.40
CA ALA A 142 -8.01 -20.19 10.14
C ALA A 142 -8.22 -21.69 10.39
N GLN A 143 -7.85 -22.54 9.45
CA GLN A 143 -7.91 -24.00 9.61
C GLN A 143 -6.88 -24.54 10.60
N HIS A 144 -5.71 -23.91 10.72
CA HIS A 144 -4.65 -24.35 11.63
C HIS A 144 -4.87 -23.94 13.09
N TYR A 145 -5.61 -22.86 13.32
CA TYR A 145 -5.81 -22.29 14.66
C TYR A 145 -7.22 -22.49 15.22
N HIS A 146 -8.06 -23.31 14.60
CA HIS A 146 -9.43 -23.57 15.08
C HIS A 146 -10.14 -22.31 15.58
N VAL A 147 -10.17 -21.26 14.79
CA VAL A 147 -10.98 -20.10 15.08
C VAL A 147 -12.41 -20.43 14.68
N THR A 148 -13.12 -20.96 15.62
CA THR A 148 -14.59 -21.07 15.54
C THR A 148 -15.19 -19.72 15.77
#